data_8cbb91fc9ae5dd5038867cd07d5b800c
#
_entry.id   8cbb91fc9ae5dd5038867cd07d5b800c
#
_cell.length_a   1.000
_cell.length_b   1.000
_cell.length_c   1.000
_cell.angle_alpha   90.00
_cell.angle_beta   90.00
_cell.angle_gamma   90.00
#
_symmetry.space_group_name_H-M   'P 1'
#
loop_
_entity.id
_entity.type
_entity.pdbx_description
1 polymer ?
#
loop_
_entity_poly.entity_id
_entity_poly.type
_entity_poly.pdbx_seq_one_letter_code
_entity_poly.pdbx_strand_id
1 'polypeptide(L)'
;PVAGRRVLGMEGYLGRLVPFGVAVAILYQVRDPATIKGSFAREVKQVLTPGTVTDEALLQDAQDTLIVAITSQSSSKSAGQIHYGLAALALSTGQFLITQPLSEEALLADLQRFNPAELLYDETLIAPQVLATYPKSVRRPQWEFDTDTAVNHLNMQFGTKELTGFGVADATLALGAAGCLLQYVKDTQKRALPHIKRIS
;
A
#
# COMPACT_ATOMS: atom_id res chain seq x y z
N PRO A 1 19.12 0.69 12.33
CA PRO A 1 19.50 0.86 13.73
C PRO A 1 18.30 0.55 14.63
N VAL A 2 18.54 -0.13 15.75
CA VAL A 2 17.52 -0.43 16.77
C VAL A 2 17.70 0.53 17.93
N ALA A 3 16.63 1.25 18.32
CA ALA A 3 16.65 2.12 19.48
C ALA A 3 15.52 1.73 20.45
N GLY A 4 15.87 1.47 21.72
CA GLY A 4 14.87 1.27 22.78
C GLY A 4 14.40 2.63 23.30
N ARG A 5 13.07 2.89 23.27
CA ARG A 5 12.45 4.13 23.75
C ARG A 5 11.21 3.82 24.59
N ARG A 6 10.87 4.73 25.51
CA ARG A 6 9.59 4.67 26.22
C ARG A 6 8.47 5.05 25.26
N VAL A 7 7.29 4.43 25.41
CA VAL A 7 6.12 4.64 24.53
C VAL A 7 5.74 6.13 24.46
N LEU A 8 5.79 6.88 25.56
CA LEU A 8 5.45 8.30 25.63
C LEU A 8 6.34 9.26 24.81
N GLY A 9 7.47 8.79 24.25
CA GLY A 9 8.36 9.63 23.41
C GLY A 9 8.43 9.17 21.96
N MET A 10 7.65 8.17 21.59
CA MET A 10 7.77 7.50 20.28
C MET A 10 7.27 8.39 19.13
N GLU A 11 6.15 9.09 19.32
CA GLU A 11 5.51 9.94 18.31
C GLU A 11 6.46 11.00 17.74
N GLY A 12 7.20 11.69 18.60
CA GLY A 12 8.17 12.71 18.18
C GLY A 12 9.34 12.17 17.33
N TYR A 13 9.69 10.88 17.47
CA TYR A 13 10.70 10.22 16.62
C TYR A 13 10.10 9.76 15.31
N LEU A 14 8.88 9.22 15.33
CA LEU A 14 8.16 8.78 14.13
C LEU A 14 7.88 9.95 13.20
N GLY A 15 7.42 11.09 13.72
CA GLY A 15 7.20 12.31 12.95
C GLY A 15 8.44 12.86 12.25
N ARG A 16 9.66 12.52 12.73
CA ARG A 16 10.91 12.90 12.07
C ARG A 16 11.38 11.89 11.04
N LEU A 17 11.12 10.59 11.23
CA LEU A 17 11.65 9.52 10.39
C LEU A 17 10.78 9.25 9.16
N VAL A 18 9.47 9.29 9.33
CA VAL A 18 8.50 8.98 8.26
C VAL A 18 8.64 9.90 7.04
N PRO A 19 8.80 11.25 7.19
CA PRO A 19 8.97 12.15 6.04
C PRO A 19 10.22 11.87 5.20
N PHE A 20 11.24 11.19 5.77
CA PHE A 20 12.42 10.77 5.01
C PHE A 20 12.20 9.55 4.11
N GLY A 21 10.98 8.98 4.10
CA GLY A 21 10.68 7.79 3.31
C GLY A 21 11.21 6.48 3.93
N VAL A 22 11.45 6.46 5.24
CA VAL A 22 12.00 5.30 5.96
C VAL A 22 10.87 4.50 6.59
N ALA A 23 10.81 3.19 6.32
CA ALA A 23 9.92 2.29 7.03
C ALA A 23 10.43 2.04 8.46
N VAL A 24 9.55 2.15 9.45
CA VAL A 24 9.87 1.98 10.87
C VAL A 24 9.07 0.83 11.46
N ALA A 25 9.75 -0.24 11.87
CA ALA A 25 9.12 -1.35 12.58
C ALA A 25 9.02 -1.05 14.07
N ILE A 26 7.80 -1.11 14.60
CA ILE A 26 7.53 -0.98 16.03
C ILE A 26 7.50 -2.38 16.65
N LEU A 27 8.44 -2.63 17.56
CA LEU A 27 8.54 -3.89 18.28
C LEU A 27 8.17 -3.69 19.75
N TYR A 28 7.33 -4.58 20.27
CA TYR A 28 7.02 -4.64 21.68
C TYR A 28 7.69 -5.85 22.35
N GLN A 29 8.05 -5.68 23.59
CA GLN A 29 8.53 -6.76 24.43
C GLN A 29 7.34 -7.57 24.95
N VAL A 30 7.32 -8.88 24.67
CA VAL A 30 6.14 -9.75 24.91
C VAL A 30 6.04 -10.26 26.35
N ARG A 31 7.09 -10.11 27.18
CA ARG A 31 7.09 -10.62 28.55
C ARG A 31 7.71 -9.63 29.53
N ASP A 32 7.26 -9.73 30.80
CA ASP A 32 7.77 -8.91 31.91
C ASP A 32 9.27 -9.13 32.13
N PRO A 33 10.08 -8.05 32.16
CA PRO A 33 11.52 -8.12 32.41
C PRO A 33 11.88 -8.82 33.74
N ALA A 34 10.98 -8.81 34.73
CA ALA A 34 11.25 -9.37 36.06
C ALA A 34 11.28 -10.90 36.13
N THR A 35 10.80 -11.61 35.09
CA THR A 35 10.58 -13.05 35.16
C THR A 35 11.58 -13.89 34.36
N ILE A 36 12.52 -13.30 33.58
CA ILE A 36 13.40 -14.06 32.68
C ILE A 36 14.86 -13.62 32.78
N LYS A 37 15.74 -14.60 33.05
CA LYS A 37 17.19 -14.49 32.85
C LYS A 37 17.48 -14.87 31.39
N GLY A 38 17.65 -13.89 30.49
CA GLY A 38 18.02 -14.14 29.09
C GLY A 38 17.52 -13.08 28.11
N SER A 39 17.61 -13.38 26.80
CA SER A 39 17.17 -12.51 25.71
C SER A 39 15.64 -12.39 25.70
N PHE A 40 15.15 -11.14 25.65
CA PHE A 40 13.71 -10.86 25.60
C PHE A 40 13.14 -11.13 24.21
N ALA A 41 12.04 -11.88 24.12
CA ALA A 41 11.28 -12.04 22.90
C ALA A 41 10.62 -10.70 22.51
N ARG A 42 10.85 -10.26 21.28
CA ARG A 42 10.25 -9.06 20.71
C ARG A 42 9.34 -9.44 19.56
N GLU A 43 8.17 -8.84 19.50
CA GLU A 43 7.20 -9.06 18.43
C GLU A 43 6.98 -7.77 17.66
N VAL A 44 6.93 -7.86 16.33
CA VAL A 44 6.61 -6.72 15.47
C VAL A 44 5.11 -6.48 15.57
N LYS A 45 4.71 -5.35 16.16
CA LYS A 45 3.32 -4.95 16.28
C LYS A 45 2.81 -4.23 15.03
N GLN A 46 3.65 -3.42 14.43
CA GLN A 46 3.29 -2.60 13.28
C GLN A 46 4.55 -2.17 12.53
N VAL A 47 4.42 -2.00 11.23
CA VAL A 47 5.41 -1.33 10.39
C VAL A 47 4.77 -0.04 9.87
N LEU A 48 5.38 1.10 10.19
CA LEU A 48 4.98 2.40 9.68
C LEU A 48 5.80 2.72 8.43
N THR A 49 5.11 3.05 7.35
CA THR A 49 5.68 3.52 6.10
C THR A 49 5.11 4.89 5.77
N PRO A 50 5.68 5.66 4.83
CA PRO A 50 5.14 6.98 4.47
C PRO A 50 3.65 6.99 4.12
N GLY A 51 3.16 5.93 3.47
CA GLY A 51 1.76 5.81 3.08
C GLY A 51 0.85 5.19 4.15
N THR A 52 1.40 4.55 5.19
CA THR A 52 0.59 3.88 6.21
C THR A 52 0.45 4.66 7.51
N VAL A 53 0.89 5.91 7.55
CA VAL A 53 0.68 6.81 8.69
C VAL A 53 -0.77 7.25 8.73
N THR A 54 -1.45 6.97 9.85
CA THR A 54 -2.85 7.34 10.09
C THR A 54 -3.03 8.24 11.30
N ASP A 55 -1.95 8.53 12.03
CA ASP A 55 -1.98 9.37 13.22
C ASP A 55 -1.93 10.85 12.81
N GLU A 56 -2.96 11.62 13.18
CA GLU A 56 -3.05 13.06 12.89
C GLU A 56 -1.85 13.85 13.40
N ALA A 57 -1.25 13.41 14.53
CA ALA A 57 -0.04 14.03 15.08
C ALA A 57 1.21 13.84 14.20
N LEU A 58 1.19 12.87 13.27
CA LEU A 58 2.29 12.55 12.38
C LEU A 58 2.07 13.06 10.94
N LEU A 59 0.85 13.47 10.60
CA LEU A 59 0.49 14.06 9.31
C LEU A 59 0.83 15.56 9.37
N GLN A 60 1.75 16.02 8.52
CA GLN A 60 2.20 17.42 8.51
C GLN A 60 1.17 18.39 7.93
N ASP A 61 0.23 17.90 7.11
CA ASP A 61 -0.90 18.66 6.56
C ASP A 61 -2.10 17.73 6.57
N ALA A 62 -3.28 18.21 6.90
CA ALA A 62 -4.53 17.45 6.99
C ALA A 62 -5.00 16.82 5.64
N GLN A 63 -4.07 16.42 4.79
CA GLN A 63 -4.31 15.76 3.51
C GLN A 63 -4.25 14.25 3.69
N ASP A 64 -5.17 13.54 3.05
CA ASP A 64 -5.17 12.08 3.00
C ASP A 64 -3.88 11.58 2.35
N THR A 65 -3.12 10.80 3.10
CA THR A 65 -1.90 10.17 2.60
C THR A 65 -2.27 8.96 1.75
N LEU A 66 -1.95 9.01 0.46
CA LEU A 66 -2.28 7.94 -0.48
C LEU A 66 -1.11 6.97 -0.66
N ILE A 67 -1.43 5.67 -0.61
CA ILE A 67 -0.58 4.60 -1.14
C ILE A 67 -1.13 4.21 -2.49
N VAL A 68 -0.27 4.08 -3.49
CA VAL A 68 -0.67 3.70 -4.84
C VAL A 68 0.09 2.44 -5.26
N ALA A 69 -0.59 1.51 -5.94
CA ALA A 69 0.05 0.38 -6.61
C ALA A 69 -0.24 0.43 -8.11
N ILE A 70 0.75 0.06 -8.91
CA ILE A 70 0.65 0.05 -10.37
C ILE A 70 1.19 -1.25 -10.96
N THR A 71 0.55 -1.70 -12.02
CA THR A 71 0.99 -2.84 -12.83
C THR A 71 0.78 -2.57 -14.31
N SER A 72 1.38 -3.37 -15.17
CA SER A 72 1.17 -3.31 -16.61
C SER A 72 1.12 -4.69 -17.24
N GLN A 73 0.44 -4.78 -18.37
CA GLN A 73 0.38 -5.98 -19.18
C GLN A 73 0.48 -5.64 -20.68
N SER A 74 1.35 -6.34 -21.38
CA SER A 74 1.40 -6.26 -22.85
C SER A 74 0.21 -6.98 -23.45
N SER A 75 -0.47 -6.34 -24.41
CA SER A 75 -1.55 -6.98 -25.16
C SER A 75 -1.01 -8.05 -26.10
N SER A 76 -1.51 -9.27 -25.98
CA SER A 76 -1.24 -10.34 -26.95
C SER A 76 -1.95 -10.14 -28.30
N LYS A 77 -3.02 -9.33 -28.33
CA LYS A 77 -3.86 -9.09 -29.51
C LYS A 77 -3.41 -7.88 -30.35
N SER A 78 -2.71 -6.93 -29.73
CA SER A 78 -2.23 -5.71 -30.38
C SER A 78 -0.75 -5.56 -30.08
N ALA A 79 0.11 -5.93 -31.03
CA ALA A 79 1.55 -5.91 -30.84
C ALA A 79 2.04 -4.54 -30.39
N GLY A 80 2.63 -4.48 -29.19
CA GLY A 80 3.21 -3.28 -28.60
C GLY A 80 2.28 -2.40 -27.76
N GLN A 81 0.98 -2.73 -27.65
CA GLN A 81 0.08 -2.00 -26.76
C GLN A 81 0.25 -2.48 -25.32
N ILE A 82 0.55 -1.54 -24.41
CA ILE A 82 0.67 -1.79 -22.98
C ILE A 82 -0.58 -1.24 -22.31
N HIS A 83 -1.20 -2.07 -21.48
CA HIS A 83 -2.31 -1.70 -20.61
C HIS A 83 -1.80 -1.53 -19.19
N TYR A 84 -2.37 -0.57 -18.47
CA TYR A 84 -1.98 -0.26 -17.10
C TYR A 84 -3.13 -0.47 -16.14
N GLY A 85 -2.81 -0.89 -14.93
CA GLY A 85 -3.73 -0.92 -13.79
C GLY A 85 -3.15 -0.10 -12.65
N LEU A 86 -3.99 0.72 -12.04
CA LEU A 86 -3.64 1.56 -10.90
C LEU A 86 -4.70 1.40 -9.82
N ALA A 87 -4.25 1.28 -8.58
CA ALA A 87 -5.08 1.34 -7.39
C ALA A 87 -4.50 2.36 -6.40
N ALA A 88 -5.35 3.15 -5.76
CA ALA A 88 -4.99 4.14 -4.76
C ALA A 88 -5.82 3.95 -3.50
N LEU A 89 -5.18 3.96 -2.34
CA LEU A 89 -5.80 3.78 -1.03
C LEU A 89 -5.42 4.90 -0.08
N ALA A 90 -6.41 5.60 0.46
CA ALA A 90 -6.28 6.46 1.63
C ALA A 90 -6.58 5.62 2.88
N LEU A 91 -5.55 5.25 3.63
CA LEU A 91 -5.72 4.36 4.78
C LEU A 91 -6.51 5.00 5.92
N SER A 92 -6.43 6.32 6.09
CA SER A 92 -7.15 7.09 7.11
C SER A 92 -8.67 7.05 6.93
N THR A 93 -9.13 7.24 5.69
CA THR A 93 -10.57 7.30 5.32
C THR A 93 -11.13 5.98 4.82
N GLY A 94 -10.27 5.05 4.44
CA GLY A 94 -10.66 3.80 3.78
C GLY A 94 -11.13 3.99 2.34
N GLN A 95 -10.85 5.14 1.73
CA GLN A 95 -11.19 5.40 0.33
C GLN A 95 -10.25 4.59 -0.58
N PHE A 96 -10.84 3.74 -1.41
CA PHE A 96 -10.14 2.87 -2.32
C PHE A 96 -10.59 3.13 -3.75
N LEU A 97 -9.69 3.63 -4.59
CA LEU A 97 -9.95 4.01 -5.99
C LEU A 97 -9.12 3.13 -6.91
N ILE A 98 -9.70 2.78 -8.07
CA ILE A 98 -8.96 2.10 -9.13
C ILE A 98 -9.17 2.78 -10.49
N THR A 99 -8.17 2.71 -11.33
CA THR A 99 -8.23 3.18 -12.71
C THR A 99 -7.42 2.28 -13.65
N GLN A 100 -7.74 2.33 -14.95
CA GLN A 100 -6.97 1.66 -16.00
C GLN A 100 -6.52 2.70 -17.04
N PRO A 101 -5.38 3.37 -16.81
CA PRO A 101 -4.82 4.32 -17.75
C PRO A 101 -4.49 3.65 -19.09
N LEU A 102 -4.78 4.35 -20.20
CA LEU A 102 -4.60 3.81 -21.56
C LEU A 102 -3.17 3.99 -22.11
N SER A 103 -2.36 4.80 -21.43
CA SER A 103 -0.96 5.05 -21.82
C SER A 103 -0.10 5.37 -20.59
N GLU A 104 1.22 5.38 -20.77
CA GLU A 104 2.14 5.77 -19.69
C GLU A 104 1.98 7.25 -19.31
N GLU A 105 1.66 8.13 -20.27
CA GLU A 105 1.38 9.54 -20.02
C GLU A 105 0.12 9.70 -19.16
N ALA A 106 -0.94 8.94 -19.46
CA ALA A 106 -2.16 8.94 -18.64
C ALA A 106 -1.90 8.42 -17.22
N LEU A 107 -1.06 7.36 -17.10
CA LEU A 107 -0.62 6.84 -15.82
C LEU A 107 0.16 7.89 -15.01
N LEU A 108 1.09 8.62 -15.65
CA LEU A 108 1.82 9.72 -15.02
C LEU A 108 0.90 10.84 -14.56
N ALA A 109 -0.09 11.22 -15.37
CA ALA A 109 -1.09 12.24 -15.01
C ALA A 109 -1.91 11.81 -13.79
N ASP A 110 -2.35 10.55 -13.74
CA ASP A 110 -3.05 10.02 -12.58
C ASP A 110 -2.16 10.02 -11.33
N LEU A 111 -0.89 9.60 -11.44
CA LEU A 111 0.06 9.63 -10.32
C LEU A 111 0.33 11.06 -9.83
N GLN A 112 0.45 12.04 -10.73
CA GLN A 112 0.60 13.44 -10.34
C GLN A 112 -0.63 13.97 -9.60
N ARG A 113 -1.84 13.59 -10.05
CA ARG A 113 -3.10 13.95 -9.40
C ARG A 113 -3.24 13.33 -8.02
N PHE A 114 -2.90 12.06 -7.87
CA PHE A 114 -2.94 11.35 -6.59
C PHE A 114 -1.84 11.77 -5.63
N ASN A 115 -0.71 12.23 -6.14
CA ASN A 115 0.47 12.62 -5.35
C ASN A 115 0.82 11.60 -4.26
N PRO A 116 1.12 10.34 -4.61
CA PRO A 116 1.27 9.26 -3.63
C PRO A 116 2.44 9.52 -2.69
N ALA A 117 2.20 9.32 -1.39
CA ALA A 117 3.27 9.29 -0.40
C ALA A 117 4.13 8.02 -0.52
N GLU A 118 3.54 6.97 -1.08
CA GLU A 118 4.21 5.70 -1.34
C GLU A 118 3.66 5.07 -2.62
N LEU A 119 4.56 4.66 -3.51
CA LEU A 119 4.24 4.01 -4.78
C LEU A 119 4.81 2.60 -4.80
N LEU A 120 3.94 1.60 -4.96
CA LEU A 120 4.29 0.20 -5.17
C LEU A 120 4.19 -0.12 -6.66
N TYR A 121 5.08 -0.96 -7.17
CA TYR A 121 5.01 -1.38 -8.56
C TYR A 121 5.34 -2.86 -8.73
N ASP A 122 4.68 -3.47 -9.72
CA ASP A 122 4.95 -4.82 -10.18
C ASP A 122 6.36 -4.92 -10.76
N GLU A 123 7.13 -5.93 -10.37
CA GLU A 123 8.50 -6.14 -10.87
C GLU A 123 8.61 -6.30 -12.39
N THR A 124 7.49 -6.61 -13.08
CA THR A 124 7.39 -6.73 -14.53
C THR A 124 6.86 -5.46 -15.21
N LEU A 125 6.68 -4.36 -14.46
CA LEU A 125 6.13 -3.10 -14.96
C LEU A 125 6.93 -2.54 -16.13
N ILE A 126 6.23 -2.21 -17.21
CA ILE A 126 6.78 -1.54 -18.40
C ILE A 126 6.32 -0.07 -18.38
N ALA A 127 7.00 0.75 -17.59
CA ALA A 127 6.72 2.19 -17.44
C ALA A 127 8.01 2.95 -17.07
N PRO A 128 8.98 3.10 -18.01
CA PRO A 128 10.28 3.68 -17.71
C PRO A 128 10.22 5.15 -17.26
N GLN A 129 9.29 5.95 -17.80
CA GLN A 129 9.12 7.35 -17.40
C GLN A 129 8.56 7.48 -15.98
N VAL A 130 7.63 6.60 -15.61
CA VAL A 130 7.09 6.53 -14.24
C VAL A 130 8.21 6.21 -13.26
N LEU A 131 9.01 5.17 -13.53
CA LEU A 131 10.10 4.76 -12.65
C LEU A 131 11.20 5.82 -12.54
N ALA A 132 11.46 6.58 -13.61
CA ALA A 132 12.37 7.71 -13.57
C ALA A 132 11.84 8.88 -12.74
N THR A 133 10.52 9.13 -12.81
CA THR A 133 9.86 10.22 -12.06
C THR A 133 9.72 9.90 -10.57
N TYR A 134 9.50 8.62 -10.23
CA TYR A 134 9.30 8.14 -8.87
C TYR A 134 10.41 7.15 -8.41
N PRO A 135 11.66 7.60 -8.23
CA PRO A 135 12.81 6.71 -7.95
C PRO A 135 12.75 6.02 -6.59
N LYS A 136 11.89 6.49 -5.68
CA LYS A 136 11.67 5.89 -4.35
C LYS A 136 10.54 4.84 -4.34
N SER A 137 9.98 4.50 -5.50
CA SER A 137 8.94 3.48 -5.60
C SER A 137 9.43 2.10 -5.13
N VAL A 138 8.52 1.33 -4.54
CA VAL A 138 8.80 0.03 -3.93
C VAL A 138 8.41 -1.09 -4.89
N ARG A 139 9.39 -1.88 -5.28
CA ARG A 139 9.18 -3.06 -6.13
C ARG A 139 8.50 -4.18 -5.36
N ARG A 140 7.47 -4.80 -5.97
CA ARG A 140 6.74 -5.94 -5.44
C ARG A 140 6.76 -7.11 -6.42
N PRO A 141 6.73 -8.36 -5.93
CA PRO A 141 6.68 -9.53 -6.79
C PRO A 141 5.39 -9.58 -7.63
N GLN A 142 5.48 -10.07 -8.85
CA GLN A 142 4.35 -10.18 -9.78
C GLN A 142 3.15 -10.95 -9.20
N TRP A 143 3.39 -12.00 -8.41
CA TRP A 143 2.31 -12.80 -7.83
C TRP A 143 1.39 -12.03 -6.85
N GLU A 144 1.85 -10.91 -6.31
CA GLU A 144 1.00 -10.02 -5.48
C GLU A 144 -0.04 -9.26 -6.29
N PHE A 145 0.13 -9.20 -7.62
CA PHE A 145 -0.79 -8.56 -8.57
C PHE A 145 -1.70 -9.57 -9.30
N ASP A 146 -1.71 -10.83 -8.87
CA ASP A 146 -2.59 -11.85 -9.43
C ASP A 146 -4.06 -11.48 -9.22
N THR A 147 -4.81 -11.38 -10.34
CA THR A 147 -6.19 -10.86 -10.32
C THR A 147 -7.15 -11.78 -9.57
N ASP A 148 -7.02 -13.10 -9.72
CA ASP A 148 -7.94 -14.05 -9.08
C ASP A 148 -7.76 -14.02 -7.57
N THR A 149 -6.52 -14.02 -7.12
CA THR A 149 -6.17 -13.85 -5.69
C THR A 149 -6.66 -12.51 -5.16
N ALA A 150 -6.47 -11.42 -5.92
CA ALA A 150 -6.92 -10.08 -5.56
C ALA A 150 -8.43 -10.01 -5.37
N VAL A 151 -9.21 -10.55 -6.32
CA VAL A 151 -10.68 -10.60 -6.25
C VAL A 151 -11.15 -11.34 -5.01
N ASN A 152 -10.54 -12.49 -4.69
CA ASN A 152 -10.87 -13.24 -3.49
C ASN A 152 -10.58 -12.43 -2.21
N HIS A 153 -9.43 -11.78 -2.12
CA HIS A 153 -9.06 -10.97 -0.96
C HIS A 153 -9.96 -9.73 -0.79
N LEU A 154 -10.33 -9.08 -1.90
CA LEU A 154 -11.23 -7.93 -1.90
C LEU A 154 -12.65 -8.34 -1.49
N ASN A 155 -13.18 -9.47 -2.02
CA ASN A 155 -14.46 -10.02 -1.63
C ASN A 155 -14.52 -10.32 -0.12
N MET A 156 -13.48 -10.95 0.41
CA MET A 156 -13.38 -11.22 1.85
C MET A 156 -13.32 -9.90 2.66
N GLN A 157 -12.58 -8.92 2.19
CA GLN A 157 -12.44 -7.62 2.86
C GLN A 157 -13.77 -6.85 2.92
N PHE A 158 -14.53 -6.86 1.81
CA PHE A 158 -15.78 -6.13 1.71
C PHE A 158 -17.00 -6.93 2.21
N GLY A 159 -16.82 -8.21 2.50
CA GLY A 159 -17.91 -9.10 2.92
C GLY A 159 -18.91 -9.41 1.78
N THR A 160 -18.42 -9.44 0.54
CA THR A 160 -19.24 -9.67 -0.66
C THR A 160 -18.87 -10.99 -1.34
N LYS A 161 -19.75 -11.50 -2.20
CA LYS A 161 -19.46 -12.67 -3.05
C LYS A 161 -18.82 -12.27 -4.37
N GLU A 162 -19.15 -11.08 -4.87
CA GLU A 162 -18.75 -10.58 -6.18
C GLU A 162 -18.48 -9.07 -6.12
N LEU A 163 -17.58 -8.59 -6.98
CA LEU A 163 -17.25 -7.18 -7.11
C LEU A 163 -18.13 -6.44 -8.13
N THR A 164 -19.07 -7.12 -8.79
CA THR A 164 -19.97 -6.54 -9.78
C THR A 164 -20.81 -5.39 -9.22
N GLY A 165 -21.20 -5.47 -7.94
CA GLY A 165 -21.94 -4.41 -7.26
C GLY A 165 -21.18 -3.09 -7.09
N PHE A 166 -19.85 -3.11 -7.24
CA PHE A 166 -18.99 -1.92 -7.21
C PHE A 166 -18.71 -1.34 -8.61
N GLY A 167 -19.14 -2.03 -9.69
CA GLY A 167 -18.90 -1.60 -11.07
C GLY A 167 -17.45 -1.76 -11.55
N VAL A 168 -16.65 -2.57 -10.89
CA VAL A 168 -15.20 -2.71 -11.13
C VAL A 168 -14.79 -4.08 -11.67
N ALA A 169 -15.73 -4.97 -11.95
CA ALA A 169 -15.45 -6.36 -12.32
C ALA A 169 -14.57 -6.52 -13.56
N ASP A 170 -14.68 -5.60 -14.52
CA ASP A 170 -13.93 -5.63 -15.78
C ASP A 170 -12.52 -4.99 -15.67
N ALA A 171 -12.22 -4.34 -14.54
CA ALA A 171 -10.95 -3.64 -14.32
C ALA A 171 -9.85 -4.58 -13.81
N THR A 172 -9.58 -5.67 -14.53
CA THR A 172 -8.74 -6.79 -14.08
C THR A 172 -7.33 -6.39 -13.61
N LEU A 173 -6.63 -5.55 -14.37
CA LEU A 173 -5.30 -5.07 -13.98
C LEU A 173 -5.36 -4.17 -12.74
N ALA A 174 -6.33 -3.27 -12.68
CA ALA A 174 -6.52 -2.40 -11.53
C ALA A 174 -6.94 -3.20 -10.28
N LEU A 175 -7.71 -4.29 -10.44
CA LEU A 175 -8.03 -5.21 -9.34
C LEU A 175 -6.79 -5.94 -8.82
N GLY A 176 -5.87 -6.36 -9.71
CA GLY A 176 -4.58 -6.91 -9.30
C GLY A 176 -3.77 -5.91 -8.46
N ALA A 177 -3.69 -4.65 -8.90
CA ALA A 177 -3.05 -3.58 -8.13
C ALA A 177 -3.73 -3.34 -6.78
N ALA A 178 -5.07 -3.39 -6.74
CA ALA A 178 -5.85 -3.27 -5.50
C ALA A 178 -5.57 -4.42 -4.51
N GLY A 179 -5.43 -5.65 -5.01
CA GLY A 179 -5.05 -6.81 -4.21
C GLY A 179 -3.67 -6.63 -3.56
N CYS A 180 -2.69 -6.20 -4.33
CA CYS A 180 -1.35 -5.87 -3.82
C CYS A 180 -1.40 -4.82 -2.70
N LEU A 181 -2.14 -3.70 -2.90
CA LEU A 181 -2.31 -2.66 -1.88
C LEU A 181 -2.94 -3.20 -0.60
N LEU A 182 -4.03 -3.95 -0.72
CA LEU A 182 -4.74 -4.50 0.44
C LEU A 182 -3.85 -5.44 1.24
N GLN A 183 -3.09 -6.31 0.56
CA GLN A 183 -2.14 -7.22 1.19
C GLN A 183 -1.02 -6.44 1.89
N TYR A 184 -0.42 -5.48 1.19
CA TYR A 184 0.65 -4.64 1.74
C TYR A 184 0.22 -3.92 3.02
N VAL A 185 -0.97 -3.33 3.02
CA VAL A 185 -1.48 -2.62 4.20
C VAL A 185 -1.79 -3.58 5.34
N LYS A 186 -2.35 -4.78 5.07
CA LYS A 186 -2.55 -5.81 6.09
C LYS A 186 -1.23 -6.26 6.72
N ASP A 187 -0.21 -6.47 5.90
CA ASP A 187 1.10 -6.93 6.36
C ASP A 187 1.83 -5.87 7.20
N THR A 188 1.69 -4.59 6.85
CA THR A 188 2.32 -3.49 7.57
C THR A 188 1.57 -3.12 8.85
N GLN A 189 0.23 -3.07 8.80
CA GLN A 189 -0.60 -2.69 9.95
C GLN A 189 -0.76 -3.80 10.99
N LYS A 190 -0.65 -5.08 10.58
CA LYS A 190 -0.83 -6.25 11.47
C LYS A 190 -2.16 -6.24 12.25
N ARG A 191 -3.19 -5.63 11.69
CA ARG A 191 -4.53 -5.50 12.28
C ARG A 191 -5.63 -5.56 11.23
N ALA A 192 -6.86 -5.84 11.66
CA ALA A 192 -8.04 -5.73 10.82
C ALA A 192 -8.27 -4.27 10.36
N LEU A 193 -8.77 -4.11 9.14
CA LEU A 193 -9.03 -2.82 8.49
C LEU A 193 -10.54 -2.66 8.21
N PRO A 194 -11.39 -2.60 9.24
CA PRO A 194 -12.84 -2.68 9.08
C PRO A 194 -13.46 -1.45 8.39
N HIS A 195 -12.72 -0.35 8.31
CA HIS A 195 -13.15 0.88 7.65
C HIS A 195 -12.99 0.83 6.11
N ILE A 196 -12.18 -0.08 5.57
CA ILE A 196 -12.06 -0.31 4.12
C ILE A 196 -13.20 -1.25 3.68
N LYS A 197 -14.29 -0.67 3.16
CA LYS A 197 -15.54 -1.39 2.89
C LYS A 197 -15.98 -1.38 1.43
N ARG A 198 -15.34 -0.58 0.57
CA ARG A 198 -15.72 -0.43 -0.83
C ARG A 198 -14.54 0.02 -1.69
N ILE A 199 -14.68 -0.21 -2.98
CA ILE A 199 -13.77 0.20 -4.04
C ILE A 199 -14.58 0.86 -5.16
N SER A 200 -14.02 1.83 -5.85
CA SER A 200 -14.65 2.57 -6.95
C SER A 200 -13.64 2.95 -8.04
#